data_0ce9b34a6552a2d3b536b971716acff3
#
_entry.id   0ce9b34a6552a2d3b536b971716acff3
#
_cell.length_a   1.000
_cell.length_b   1.000
_cell.length_c   1.000
_cell.angle_alpha   90.00
_cell.angle_beta   90.00
_cell.angle_gamma   90.00
#
_symmetry.space_group_name_H-M   'P 1'
#
loop_
_entity.id
_entity.type
_entity.pdbx_description
1 polymer ?
#
loop_
_entity_poly.entity_id
_entity_poly.type
_entity_poly.pdbx_seq_one_letter_code
_entity_poly.pdbx_strand_id
1 'polypeptide(L)'
;MFCIIGRVEAIIGRVEAKIMSKLLSFLIIGILVLGGLGAVAENKVNKVISESETINFSTPVIREKDSCISIDLPEKTINSWEKDKPTLPVVTKVYTFPFGTQIENVKVTFSKDIKQTISKPIESPPELQIKYVTHVANNIKNSKTLKTYSDIDIYPEHRYGYRTGAGLLNEQHVIYLTVDIYPVEYHPKENAIYYSTSVDIDISYVLPEKPVNFPDEYDLLIIVPDEFKSAFQRLADHKNNLDPPVKTKLVTLNEIPSVGVDKQESIKYYIKDAVENWGVTYVLLVGAGVEGEEIFPVRQAWIGSGTYENYFPCDLYYADIYNGTGGFSNWDFDGDGKYAEYPTDFPNVDVYPDVYLGKLPCNNVDEANTIVDKIIFYKEHNKMVKKILQMGGDSVTGDPEDIYEDEYAEEKVLEKLPGYSATQLWASNGKLTKKNIAEGFKDGVDFVEFSGHGSWASWATYTSF
;
A
#
# COMPACT_ATOMS: atom_id res chain seq x y z
N MET A 1 2.96 10.41 -2.49
CA MET A 1 1.59 10.88 -2.27
C MET A 1 0.55 9.76 -2.24
N PHE A 2 0.93 8.50 -2.29
CA PHE A 2 0.02 7.34 -2.18
C PHE A 2 -0.33 6.93 -0.74
N CYS A 3 0.13 7.64 0.27
CA CYS A 3 0.06 7.19 1.68
C CYS A 3 -1.21 7.65 2.45
N ILE A 4 -2.14 8.39 1.84
CA ILE A 4 -3.30 8.95 2.56
C ILE A 4 -4.59 8.13 2.38
N ILE A 5 -4.71 7.33 1.33
CA ILE A 5 -5.98 6.65 0.98
C ILE A 5 -6.31 5.46 1.90
N GLY A 6 -5.33 4.77 2.48
CA GLY A 6 -5.56 3.59 3.34
C GLY A 6 -6.10 3.86 4.76
N ARG A 7 -6.32 5.12 5.15
CA ARG A 7 -6.51 5.49 6.57
C ARG A 7 -7.91 5.89 7.01
N VAL A 8 -8.83 6.08 6.10
CA VAL A 8 -10.19 6.53 6.44
C VAL A 8 -11.03 5.40 7.05
N GLU A 9 -10.79 4.15 6.69
CA GLU A 9 -11.54 2.99 7.19
C GLU A 9 -11.29 2.69 8.68
N ALA A 10 -10.10 2.99 9.20
CA ALA A 10 -9.74 2.66 10.58
C ALA A 10 -10.41 3.53 11.65
N ILE A 11 -10.92 4.70 11.29
CA ILE A 11 -11.47 5.65 12.27
C ILE A 11 -12.99 5.52 12.40
N ILE A 12 -13.70 5.09 11.37
CA ILE A 12 -15.18 5.07 11.32
C ILE A 12 -15.77 3.73 11.76
N GLY A 13 -15.07 2.60 11.54
CA GLY A 13 -15.58 1.25 11.79
C GLY A 13 -15.47 0.70 13.22
N ARG A 14 -14.95 1.47 14.19
CA ARG A 14 -14.56 0.94 15.51
C ARG A 14 -15.70 0.40 16.39
N VAL A 15 -16.90 0.89 16.26
CA VAL A 15 -17.99 0.49 17.17
C VAL A 15 -18.70 -0.80 16.73
N GLU A 16 -18.85 -1.01 15.43
CA GLU A 16 -19.54 -2.20 14.89
C GLU A 16 -18.60 -3.39 14.65
N ALA A 17 -17.32 -3.15 14.30
CA ALA A 17 -16.34 -4.21 14.05
C ALA A 17 -15.90 -4.93 15.33
N LYS A 18 -15.84 -4.25 16.46
CA LYS A 18 -15.43 -4.85 17.76
C LYS A 18 -16.44 -5.91 18.27
N ILE A 19 -17.69 -5.84 17.84
CA ILE A 19 -18.74 -6.81 18.22
C ILE A 19 -18.72 -8.03 17.27
N MET A 20 -18.48 -7.83 15.98
CA MET A 20 -18.44 -8.93 15.01
C MET A 20 -17.11 -9.69 15.01
N SER A 21 -15.97 -9.05 15.26
CA SER A 21 -14.65 -9.72 15.27
C SER A 21 -14.53 -10.71 16.45
N LYS A 22 -15.11 -10.40 17.60
CA LYS A 22 -15.14 -11.33 18.75
C LYS A 22 -15.96 -12.59 18.49
N LEU A 23 -16.98 -12.52 17.65
CA LEU A 23 -17.79 -13.68 17.29
C LEU A 23 -17.15 -14.57 16.21
N LEU A 24 -16.37 -14.00 15.29
CA LEU A 24 -15.67 -14.74 14.25
C LEU A 24 -14.40 -15.44 14.74
N SER A 25 -13.68 -14.83 15.69
CA SER A 25 -12.46 -15.41 16.29
C SER A 25 -12.75 -16.67 17.10
N PHE A 26 -13.95 -16.82 17.66
CA PHE A 26 -14.36 -18.04 18.37
C PHE A 26 -14.71 -19.20 17.44
N LEU A 27 -15.01 -18.95 16.16
CA LEU A 27 -15.39 -20.02 15.22
C LEU A 27 -14.17 -20.72 14.59
N ILE A 28 -13.04 -20.03 14.45
CA ILE A 28 -11.81 -20.59 13.86
C ILE A 28 -10.97 -21.35 14.90
N ILE A 29 -11.03 -20.95 16.17
CA ILE A 29 -10.34 -21.66 17.27
C ILE A 29 -11.07 -22.94 17.71
N GLY A 30 -12.35 -23.07 17.40
CA GLY A 30 -13.18 -24.21 17.83
C GLY A 30 -12.92 -25.55 17.12
N ILE A 31 -12.15 -25.58 16.03
CA ILE A 31 -11.91 -26.81 15.24
C ILE A 31 -10.56 -27.50 15.59
N LEU A 32 -9.67 -26.84 16.36
CA LEU A 32 -8.32 -27.35 16.65
C LEU A 32 -8.11 -27.95 18.06
N VAL A 33 -9.12 -28.07 18.91
CA VAL A 33 -8.93 -28.51 20.32
C VAL A 33 -9.58 -29.86 20.66
N LEU A 34 -9.72 -30.80 19.75
CA LEU A 34 -10.11 -32.17 20.06
C LEU A 34 -9.14 -33.19 19.48
N GLY A 35 -8.00 -33.38 20.14
CA GLY A 35 -7.03 -34.43 19.80
C GLY A 35 -5.95 -34.59 20.84
N GLY A 36 -6.20 -35.34 21.91
CA GLY A 36 -5.27 -36.25 22.56
C GLY A 36 -4.14 -35.72 23.42
N LEU A 37 -4.36 -35.71 24.74
CA LEU A 37 -3.30 -35.77 25.76
C LEU A 37 -2.52 -37.08 25.67
N GLY A 38 -1.24 -36.97 25.31
CA GLY A 38 -0.27 -38.06 25.42
C GLY A 38 1.13 -37.47 25.49
N ALA A 39 1.68 -37.37 26.69
CA ALA A 39 3.04 -36.90 26.90
C ALA A 39 4.06 -37.95 26.46
N VAL A 40 4.75 -37.70 25.34
CA VAL A 40 6.02 -38.32 24.97
C VAL A 40 6.94 -37.18 24.53
N ALA A 41 8.14 -37.09 25.12
CA ALA A 41 9.15 -36.15 24.69
C ALA A 41 9.68 -36.59 23.31
N GLU A 42 9.07 -36.05 22.25
CA GLU A 42 9.55 -36.21 20.88
C GLU A 42 10.33 -34.94 20.46
N ASN A 43 11.44 -35.15 19.78
CA ASN A 43 12.07 -34.12 18.97
C ASN A 43 11.01 -33.53 18.02
N LYS A 44 10.48 -32.35 18.33
CA LYS A 44 9.49 -31.69 17.51
C LYS A 44 10.12 -31.22 16.20
N VAL A 45 10.04 -32.05 15.18
CA VAL A 45 10.13 -31.57 13.80
C VAL A 45 8.88 -30.71 13.56
N ASN A 46 9.05 -29.42 13.32
CA ASN A 46 7.93 -28.55 12.96
C ASN A 46 7.19 -29.16 11.76
N LYS A 47 5.91 -29.45 11.93
CA LYS A 47 5.12 -30.12 10.90
C LYS A 47 4.87 -29.16 9.73
N VAL A 48 5.39 -29.49 8.56
CA VAL A 48 5.05 -28.79 7.32
C VAL A 48 3.59 -29.10 6.98
N ILE A 49 2.82 -28.03 6.73
CA ILE A 49 1.42 -28.09 6.29
C ILE A 49 1.42 -27.77 4.81
N SER A 50 0.55 -28.40 4.03
CA SER A 50 0.38 -28.12 2.61
C SER A 50 -1.09 -27.87 2.31
N GLU A 51 -1.35 -26.81 1.56
CA GLU A 51 -2.68 -26.43 1.05
C GLU A 51 -2.61 -26.27 -0.47
N SER A 52 -3.73 -26.57 -1.15
CA SER A 52 -3.83 -26.46 -2.60
C SER A 52 -5.11 -25.76 -3.00
N GLU A 53 -5.02 -24.82 -3.96
CA GLU A 53 -6.16 -24.12 -4.55
C GLU A 53 -6.09 -24.19 -6.08
N THR A 54 -7.21 -24.49 -6.73
CA THR A 54 -7.35 -24.41 -8.20
C THR A 54 -8.04 -23.12 -8.59
N ILE A 55 -7.42 -22.34 -9.48
CA ILE A 55 -8.01 -21.13 -10.07
C ILE A 55 -8.31 -21.40 -11.54
N ASN A 56 -9.54 -21.06 -11.96
CA ASN A 56 -9.94 -21.15 -13.36
C ASN A 56 -9.90 -19.78 -14.02
N PHE A 57 -9.54 -19.74 -15.29
CA PHE A 57 -9.47 -18.54 -16.12
C PHE A 57 -10.37 -18.66 -17.33
N SER A 58 -10.96 -17.53 -17.70
CA SER A 58 -11.66 -17.38 -18.97
C SER A 58 -10.68 -17.39 -20.15
N THR A 59 -11.21 -17.53 -21.36
CA THR A 59 -10.42 -17.32 -22.58
C THR A 59 -10.02 -15.85 -22.68
N PRO A 60 -8.74 -15.54 -22.94
CA PRO A 60 -8.29 -14.16 -23.09
C PRO A 60 -9.04 -13.43 -24.22
N VAL A 61 -9.40 -12.18 -23.98
CA VAL A 61 -10.04 -11.31 -24.95
C VAL A 61 -8.99 -10.49 -25.67
N ILE A 62 -8.90 -10.66 -26.99
CA ILE A 62 -7.99 -9.88 -27.83
C ILE A 62 -8.76 -8.70 -28.43
N ARG A 63 -8.26 -7.49 -28.20
CA ARG A 63 -8.81 -6.27 -28.81
C ARG A 63 -7.81 -5.70 -29.80
N GLU A 64 -8.21 -5.52 -31.03
CA GLU A 64 -7.37 -4.93 -32.08
C GLU A 64 -7.36 -3.39 -31.96
N LYS A 65 -6.17 -2.84 -32.06
CA LYS A 65 -5.89 -1.40 -32.23
C LYS A 65 -5.20 -1.18 -33.58
N ASP A 66 -4.97 0.06 -33.98
CA ASP A 66 -4.40 0.38 -35.30
C ASP A 66 -3.08 -0.37 -35.57
N SER A 67 -2.16 -0.35 -34.63
CA SER A 67 -0.79 -0.88 -34.79
C SER A 67 -0.43 -2.04 -33.86
N CYS A 68 -1.25 -2.36 -32.87
CA CYS A 68 -1.00 -3.37 -31.86
C CYS A 68 -2.30 -4.06 -31.46
N ILE A 69 -2.20 -5.00 -30.52
CA ILE A 69 -3.34 -5.59 -29.83
C ILE A 69 -3.19 -5.40 -28.32
N SER A 70 -4.30 -5.36 -27.62
CA SER A 70 -4.34 -5.54 -26.16
C SER A 70 -4.91 -6.92 -25.82
N ILE A 71 -4.39 -7.50 -24.75
CA ILE A 71 -4.86 -8.77 -24.20
C ILE A 71 -5.53 -8.47 -22.87
N ASP A 72 -6.77 -8.90 -22.74
CA ASP A 72 -7.55 -8.74 -21.52
C ASP A 72 -8.02 -10.09 -20.96
N LEU A 73 -8.23 -10.16 -19.65
CA LEU A 73 -8.74 -11.34 -18.96
C LEU A 73 -9.72 -10.89 -17.88
N PRO A 74 -10.96 -11.43 -17.83
CA PRO A 74 -11.95 -11.02 -16.81
C PRO A 74 -11.46 -11.16 -15.37
N GLU A 75 -10.62 -12.14 -15.10
CA GLU A 75 -10.08 -12.45 -13.77
C GLU A 75 -8.82 -11.65 -13.42
N LYS A 76 -8.31 -10.83 -14.33
CA LYS A 76 -7.11 -10.03 -14.05
C LYS A 76 -7.31 -9.11 -12.86
N THR A 77 -6.28 -8.99 -12.06
CA THR A 77 -6.20 -8.02 -10.97
C THR A 77 -5.56 -6.72 -11.45
N ILE A 78 -4.46 -6.86 -12.22
CA ILE A 78 -3.70 -5.76 -12.81
C ILE A 78 -3.20 -6.16 -14.19
N ASN A 79 -2.64 -5.22 -14.92
CA ASN A 79 -1.80 -5.49 -16.09
C ASN A 79 -0.32 -5.41 -15.69
N SER A 80 0.52 -6.22 -16.37
CA SER A 80 1.97 -6.09 -16.18
C SER A 80 2.45 -4.71 -16.63
N TRP A 81 3.36 -4.14 -15.85
CA TRP A 81 3.93 -2.82 -16.12
C TRP A 81 5.45 -2.89 -16.03
N GLU A 82 6.08 -3.31 -17.10
CA GLU A 82 7.52 -3.34 -17.22
C GLU A 82 7.93 -2.58 -18.49
N LYS A 83 8.86 -1.62 -18.32
CA LYS A 83 9.32 -0.79 -19.44
C LYS A 83 9.84 -1.67 -20.57
N ASP A 84 9.42 -1.36 -21.79
CA ASP A 84 9.84 -2.03 -23.04
C ASP A 84 9.39 -3.51 -23.15
N LYS A 85 8.47 -3.97 -22.31
CA LYS A 85 7.88 -5.31 -22.35
C LYS A 85 6.42 -5.27 -22.82
N PRO A 86 5.86 -6.38 -23.29
CA PRO A 86 4.43 -6.50 -23.60
C PRO A 86 3.58 -6.32 -22.35
N THR A 87 2.42 -5.67 -22.48
CA THR A 87 1.41 -5.59 -21.41
C THR A 87 0.56 -6.85 -21.39
N LEU A 88 0.62 -7.63 -20.32
CA LEU A 88 -0.16 -8.86 -20.14
C LEU A 88 -1.02 -8.79 -18.89
N PRO A 89 -2.19 -9.48 -18.88
CA PRO A 89 -3.02 -9.60 -17.68
C PRO A 89 -2.29 -10.42 -16.61
N VAL A 90 -2.33 -9.93 -15.35
CA VAL A 90 -1.80 -10.61 -14.17
C VAL A 90 -2.95 -10.86 -13.20
N VAL A 91 -3.00 -12.06 -12.65
CA VAL A 91 -3.92 -12.42 -11.57
C VAL A 91 -3.13 -12.53 -10.29
N THR A 92 -3.41 -11.64 -9.34
CA THR A 92 -2.77 -11.61 -8.03
C THR A 92 -3.67 -12.29 -7.01
N LYS A 93 -3.14 -13.28 -6.29
CA LYS A 93 -3.77 -13.91 -5.14
C LYS A 93 -3.02 -13.53 -3.87
N VAL A 94 -3.78 -13.22 -2.82
CA VAL A 94 -3.23 -12.88 -1.52
C VAL A 94 -3.78 -13.86 -0.49
N TYR A 95 -2.87 -14.56 0.19
CA TYR A 95 -3.17 -15.46 1.30
C TYR A 95 -2.67 -14.84 2.59
N THR A 96 -3.32 -15.16 3.70
CA THR A 96 -2.93 -14.67 5.02
C THR A 96 -2.75 -15.83 5.98
N PHE A 97 -1.69 -15.77 6.78
CA PHE A 97 -1.32 -16.78 7.76
C PHE A 97 -1.09 -16.15 9.13
N PRO A 98 -1.17 -16.91 10.22
CA PRO A 98 -0.79 -16.43 11.54
C PRO A 98 0.60 -15.79 11.54
N PHE A 99 0.79 -14.70 12.27
CA PHE A 99 2.08 -14.02 12.36
C PHE A 99 3.18 -14.99 12.86
N GLY A 100 4.33 -14.95 12.20
CA GLY A 100 5.45 -15.87 12.45
C GLY A 100 5.40 -17.17 11.66
N THR A 101 4.39 -17.37 10.78
CA THR A 101 4.37 -18.50 9.83
C THR A 101 5.53 -18.36 8.84
N GLN A 102 6.22 -19.48 8.58
CA GLN A 102 7.28 -19.56 7.57
C GLN A 102 6.73 -20.22 6.31
N ILE A 103 6.75 -19.52 5.19
CA ILE A 103 6.39 -20.07 3.88
C ILE A 103 7.60 -20.82 3.33
N GLU A 104 7.48 -22.16 3.19
CA GLU A 104 8.57 -23.03 2.76
C GLU A 104 8.66 -23.14 1.24
N ASN A 105 7.50 -23.23 0.58
CA ASN A 105 7.43 -23.36 -0.86
C ASN A 105 6.08 -22.95 -1.42
N VAL A 106 6.12 -22.33 -2.60
CA VAL A 106 4.94 -22.05 -3.43
C VAL A 106 5.20 -22.61 -4.81
N LYS A 107 4.32 -23.52 -5.26
CA LYS A 107 4.39 -24.11 -6.58
C LYS A 107 3.10 -23.81 -7.34
N VAL A 108 3.22 -23.28 -8.55
CA VAL A 108 2.07 -23.06 -9.45
C VAL A 108 2.21 -24.00 -10.64
N THR A 109 1.19 -24.81 -10.85
CA THR A 109 1.12 -25.77 -11.96
C THR A 109 0.02 -25.34 -12.93
N PHE A 110 0.40 -25.02 -14.17
CA PHE A 110 -0.51 -24.58 -15.22
C PHE A 110 -1.16 -25.77 -15.92
N SER A 111 -2.44 -25.63 -16.30
CA SER A 111 -3.09 -26.57 -17.21
C SER A 111 -2.40 -26.55 -18.59
N LYS A 112 -2.75 -27.52 -19.46
CA LYS A 112 -2.20 -27.55 -20.81
C LYS A 112 -2.51 -26.27 -21.58
N ASP A 113 -1.47 -25.66 -22.13
CA ASP A 113 -1.57 -24.43 -22.88
C ASP A 113 -2.35 -24.58 -24.20
N ILE A 114 -3.11 -23.53 -24.49
CA ILE A 114 -3.81 -23.35 -25.76
C ILE A 114 -3.06 -22.26 -26.54
N LYS A 115 -2.60 -22.62 -27.76
CA LYS A 115 -1.95 -21.68 -28.66
C LYS A 115 -2.98 -20.88 -29.44
N GLN A 116 -2.79 -19.55 -29.51
CA GLN A 116 -3.57 -18.67 -30.37
C GLN A 116 -2.65 -17.73 -31.14
N THR A 117 -2.75 -17.75 -32.48
CA THR A 117 -2.00 -16.84 -33.34
C THR A 117 -2.60 -15.44 -33.27
N ILE A 118 -1.75 -14.42 -33.29
CA ILE A 118 -2.14 -13.02 -33.29
C ILE A 118 -1.65 -12.30 -34.54
N SER A 119 -2.39 -11.24 -34.92
CA SER A 119 -2.15 -10.50 -36.19
C SER A 119 -1.13 -9.36 -36.04
N LYS A 120 -0.95 -8.85 -34.82
CA LYS A 120 -0.14 -7.67 -34.51
C LYS A 120 0.59 -7.89 -33.19
N PRO A 121 1.68 -7.14 -32.89
CA PRO A 121 2.37 -7.22 -31.63
C PRO A 121 1.45 -6.75 -30.48
N ILE A 122 1.70 -7.25 -29.28
CA ILE A 122 1.02 -6.78 -28.07
C ILE A 122 1.54 -5.38 -27.70
N GLU A 123 0.66 -4.52 -27.21
CA GLU A 123 1.04 -3.18 -26.72
C GLU A 123 2.04 -3.23 -25.57
N SER A 124 2.87 -2.20 -25.46
CA SER A 124 3.70 -1.96 -24.27
C SER A 124 3.02 -0.95 -23.36
N PRO A 125 3.36 -0.95 -22.05
CA PRO A 125 2.91 0.09 -21.15
C PRO A 125 3.22 1.48 -21.71
N PRO A 126 2.35 2.48 -21.49
CA PRO A 126 2.66 3.85 -21.85
C PRO A 126 3.90 4.32 -21.09
N GLU A 127 4.74 5.12 -21.74
CA GLU A 127 5.88 5.72 -21.10
C GLU A 127 5.37 6.81 -20.14
N LEU A 128 5.60 6.63 -18.83
CA LEU A 128 5.28 7.64 -17.82
C LEU A 128 6.14 8.89 -18.09
N GLN A 129 5.57 9.89 -18.71
CA GLN A 129 6.20 11.20 -18.88
C GLN A 129 5.84 12.07 -17.68
N ILE A 130 6.71 12.12 -16.67
CA ILE A 130 6.62 13.14 -15.63
C ILE A 130 7.00 14.47 -16.27
N LYS A 131 6.03 15.21 -16.77
CA LYS A 131 6.25 16.58 -17.23
C LYS A 131 6.30 17.49 -16.00
N TYR A 132 7.49 17.85 -15.58
CA TYR A 132 7.64 19.03 -14.76
C TYR A 132 7.06 20.22 -15.54
N VAL A 133 6.13 20.96 -14.92
CA VAL A 133 5.60 22.21 -15.47
C VAL A 133 6.69 23.28 -15.40
N THR A 134 7.68 23.16 -16.26
CA THR A 134 8.50 24.29 -16.66
C THR A 134 7.86 24.89 -17.90
N HIS A 135 7.65 26.20 -17.92
CA HIS A 135 7.05 26.97 -19.01
C HIS A 135 7.85 26.92 -20.34
N VAL A 136 8.16 25.73 -20.81
CA VAL A 136 8.77 25.53 -22.13
C VAL A 136 7.93 24.50 -22.87
N ALA A 137 6.98 25.02 -23.63
CA ALA A 137 6.26 24.25 -24.62
C ALA A 137 7.22 23.81 -25.74
N ASN A 138 7.91 22.72 -25.55
CA ASN A 138 8.56 22.02 -26.65
C ASN A 138 7.62 20.93 -27.15
N ASN A 139 7.21 21.09 -28.41
CA ASN A 139 6.48 20.10 -29.18
C ASN A 139 7.22 18.76 -29.17
N ILE A 140 6.94 17.92 -28.19
CA ILE A 140 7.38 16.52 -28.21
C ILE A 140 6.32 15.79 -29.05
N LYS A 141 6.65 15.51 -30.31
CA LYS A 141 5.91 14.58 -31.13
C LYS A 141 5.93 13.23 -30.40
N ASN A 142 4.75 12.77 -29.97
CA ASN A 142 4.54 11.39 -29.54
C ASN A 142 4.92 10.47 -30.71
N SER A 143 6.17 10.03 -30.77
CA SER A 143 6.54 8.94 -31.64
C SER A 143 5.99 7.66 -31.01
N LYS A 144 4.81 7.23 -31.47
CA LYS A 144 4.35 5.85 -31.27
C LYS A 144 5.33 4.94 -32.01
N THR A 145 6.47 4.68 -31.39
CA THR A 145 7.44 3.72 -31.93
C THR A 145 6.84 2.34 -31.63
N LEU A 146 6.32 1.68 -32.67
CA LEU A 146 5.99 0.26 -32.62
C LEU A 146 7.23 -0.49 -32.15
N LYS A 147 7.23 -0.97 -30.92
CA LYS A 147 8.32 -1.81 -30.40
C LYS A 147 8.16 -3.19 -31.01
N THR A 148 9.12 -3.56 -31.83
CA THR A 148 9.29 -4.94 -32.23
C THR A 148 10.05 -5.64 -31.10
N TYR A 149 9.42 -6.61 -30.47
CA TYR A 149 10.01 -7.43 -29.39
C TYR A 149 10.98 -8.47 -29.96
N SER A 150 11.86 -8.06 -30.90
CA SER A 150 12.76 -8.96 -31.64
C SER A 150 13.74 -9.71 -30.72
N ASP A 151 14.07 -9.11 -29.60
CA ASP A 151 15.04 -9.63 -28.65
C ASP A 151 14.39 -10.45 -27.52
N ILE A 152 13.06 -10.59 -27.54
CA ILE A 152 12.31 -11.39 -26.58
C ILE A 152 11.91 -12.72 -27.24
N ASP A 153 12.29 -13.84 -26.66
CA ASP A 153 11.84 -15.16 -27.09
C ASP A 153 10.44 -15.47 -26.53
N ILE A 154 10.29 -15.29 -25.23
CA ILE A 154 9.08 -15.58 -24.46
C ILE A 154 8.90 -14.50 -23.39
N TYR A 155 7.68 -14.04 -23.17
CA TYR A 155 7.35 -13.12 -22.08
C TYR A 155 6.02 -13.51 -21.43
N PRO A 156 5.93 -13.54 -20.08
CA PRO A 156 7.02 -13.35 -19.14
C PRO A 156 7.99 -14.52 -19.12
N GLU A 157 9.21 -14.29 -18.67
CA GLU A 157 10.21 -15.37 -18.50
C GLU A 157 9.78 -16.41 -17.46
N HIS A 158 9.08 -15.93 -16.41
CA HIS A 158 8.46 -16.75 -15.37
C HIS A 158 6.97 -16.44 -15.29
N ARG A 159 6.14 -17.47 -15.44
CA ARG A 159 4.68 -17.31 -15.44
C ARG A 159 4.08 -17.10 -14.05
N TYR A 160 4.84 -17.19 -13.00
CA TYR A 160 4.44 -16.78 -11.66
C TYR A 160 5.63 -16.31 -10.84
N GLY A 161 5.33 -15.47 -9.87
CA GLY A 161 6.23 -15.08 -8.80
C GLY A 161 5.46 -15.01 -7.49
N TYR A 162 6.16 -15.03 -6.37
CA TYR A 162 5.54 -14.79 -5.09
C TYR A 162 6.45 -13.99 -4.18
N ARG A 163 5.84 -13.30 -3.24
CA ARG A 163 6.52 -12.56 -2.18
C ARG A 163 5.75 -12.70 -0.88
N THR A 164 6.46 -12.61 0.23
CA THR A 164 5.87 -12.60 1.58
C THR A 164 6.07 -11.24 2.20
N GLY A 165 5.16 -10.87 3.09
CA GLY A 165 5.24 -9.65 3.89
C GLY A 165 4.55 -9.87 5.23
N ALA A 166 4.77 -8.96 6.16
CA ALA A 166 4.07 -8.92 7.44
C ALA A 166 3.24 -7.63 7.53
N GLY A 167 2.15 -7.64 8.27
CA GLY A 167 1.37 -6.43 8.47
C GLY A 167 0.04 -6.66 9.17
N LEU A 168 -0.73 -5.60 9.34
CA LEU A 168 -2.02 -5.64 10.02
C LEU A 168 -3.16 -6.06 9.09
N LEU A 169 -3.93 -7.03 9.54
CA LEU A 169 -5.25 -7.36 9.03
C LEU A 169 -6.26 -7.28 10.18
N ASN A 170 -7.20 -6.35 10.12
CA ASN A 170 -8.18 -6.12 11.20
C ASN A 170 -7.51 -5.96 12.59
N GLU A 171 -6.50 -5.12 12.68
CA GLU A 171 -5.71 -4.83 13.89
C GLU A 171 -4.90 -6.04 14.43
N GLN A 172 -4.77 -7.11 13.67
CA GLN A 172 -3.96 -8.28 14.01
C GLN A 172 -2.81 -8.44 13.04
N HIS A 173 -1.61 -8.71 13.54
CA HIS A 173 -0.46 -9.03 12.69
C HIS A 173 -0.64 -10.39 12.03
N VAL A 174 -0.38 -10.42 10.74
CA VAL A 174 -0.43 -11.61 9.90
C VAL A 174 0.79 -11.67 8.98
N ILE A 175 1.08 -12.85 8.44
CA ILE A 175 1.98 -13.00 7.30
C ILE A 175 1.11 -13.02 6.03
N TYR A 176 1.42 -12.15 5.09
CA TYR A 176 0.86 -12.13 3.75
C TYR A 176 1.74 -12.95 2.81
N LEU A 177 1.10 -13.74 1.95
CA LEU A 177 1.73 -14.35 0.79
C LEU A 177 0.98 -13.82 -0.44
N THR A 178 1.68 -13.09 -1.28
CA THR A 178 1.17 -12.62 -2.56
C THR A 178 1.74 -13.47 -3.68
N VAL A 179 0.86 -14.03 -4.52
CA VAL A 179 1.24 -14.83 -5.69
C VAL A 179 0.72 -14.13 -6.93
N ASP A 180 1.64 -13.68 -7.78
CA ASP A 180 1.33 -13.06 -9.08
C ASP A 180 1.44 -14.13 -10.17
N ILE A 181 0.39 -14.29 -10.97
CA ILE A 181 0.23 -15.34 -11.97
C ILE A 181 -0.02 -14.70 -13.32
N TYR A 182 0.70 -15.16 -14.33
CA TYR A 182 0.50 -14.79 -15.73
C TYR A 182 -0.18 -15.95 -16.48
N PRO A 183 -1.52 -15.92 -16.62
CA PRO A 183 -2.26 -16.96 -17.36
C PRO A 183 -1.90 -16.99 -18.85
N VAL A 184 -1.40 -15.88 -19.37
CA VAL A 184 -1.02 -15.68 -20.78
C VAL A 184 0.47 -15.48 -20.90
N GLU A 185 1.09 -16.14 -21.87
CA GLU A 185 2.48 -16.04 -22.28
C GLU A 185 2.56 -15.60 -23.75
N TYR A 186 3.43 -14.68 -24.09
CA TYR A 186 3.61 -14.17 -25.44
C TYR A 186 4.90 -14.65 -26.06
N HIS A 187 4.81 -15.20 -27.27
CA HIS A 187 5.93 -15.64 -28.11
C HIS A 187 6.04 -14.75 -29.35
N PRO A 188 6.81 -13.65 -29.30
CA PRO A 188 6.90 -12.68 -30.40
C PRO A 188 7.35 -13.30 -31.71
N LYS A 189 8.32 -14.21 -31.68
CA LYS A 189 8.87 -14.87 -32.87
C LYS A 189 7.86 -15.77 -33.58
N GLU A 190 6.86 -16.27 -32.88
CA GLU A 190 5.80 -17.09 -33.39
C GLU A 190 4.54 -16.31 -33.76
N ASN A 191 4.48 -15.01 -33.42
CA ASN A 191 3.26 -14.21 -33.48
C ASN A 191 2.09 -14.93 -32.79
N ALA A 192 2.30 -15.41 -31.57
CA ALA A 192 1.32 -16.21 -30.85
C ALA A 192 1.34 -15.92 -29.35
N ILE A 193 0.18 -16.11 -28.74
CA ILE A 193 0.04 -16.25 -27.29
C ILE A 193 -0.23 -17.71 -26.95
N TYR A 194 0.22 -18.10 -25.76
CA TYR A 194 -0.11 -19.36 -25.14
C TYR A 194 -0.82 -19.05 -23.83
N TYR A 195 -1.95 -19.65 -23.58
CA TYR A 195 -2.70 -19.40 -22.35
C TYR A 195 -3.22 -20.67 -21.72
N SER A 196 -3.29 -20.67 -20.40
CA SER A 196 -3.86 -21.74 -19.58
C SER A 196 -5.24 -21.36 -19.10
N THR A 197 -6.14 -22.34 -19.01
CA THR A 197 -7.51 -22.14 -18.50
C THR A 197 -7.63 -22.39 -17.01
N SER A 198 -6.60 -22.92 -16.37
CA SER A 198 -6.53 -23.08 -14.90
C SER A 198 -5.10 -23.22 -14.42
N VAL A 199 -4.93 -22.98 -13.13
CA VAL A 199 -3.70 -23.28 -12.38
C VAL A 199 -4.05 -23.92 -11.06
N ASP A 200 -3.16 -24.80 -10.59
CA ASP A 200 -3.13 -25.31 -9.22
C ASP A 200 -2.01 -24.62 -8.47
N ILE A 201 -2.31 -24.02 -7.31
CA ILE A 201 -1.35 -23.37 -6.42
C ILE A 201 -1.20 -24.26 -5.19
N ASP A 202 0.01 -24.83 -5.01
CA ASP A 202 0.37 -25.60 -3.84
C ASP A 202 1.26 -24.77 -2.93
N ILE A 203 0.82 -24.55 -1.67
CA ILE A 203 1.54 -23.78 -0.67
C ILE A 203 1.95 -24.70 0.46
N SER A 204 3.24 -24.72 0.79
CA SER A 204 3.78 -25.46 1.94
C SER A 204 4.33 -24.46 2.95
N TYR A 205 3.95 -24.60 4.22
CA TYR A 205 4.31 -23.67 5.28
C TYR A 205 4.43 -24.36 6.65
N VAL A 206 5.09 -23.68 7.58
CA VAL A 206 5.25 -24.08 8.97
C VAL A 206 4.64 -22.99 9.86
N LEU A 207 3.71 -23.38 10.72
CA LEU A 207 3.14 -22.48 11.72
C LEU A 207 4.15 -22.19 12.85
N PRO A 208 4.08 -21.03 13.49
CA PRO A 208 4.88 -20.77 14.69
C PRO A 208 4.56 -21.79 15.79
N GLU A 209 5.54 -22.18 16.57
CA GLU A 209 5.35 -23.16 17.67
C GLU A 209 4.29 -22.70 18.67
N LYS A 210 4.18 -21.39 18.88
CA LYS A 210 3.15 -20.77 19.70
C LYS A 210 2.61 -19.54 18.96
N PRO A 211 1.29 -19.30 19.01
CA PRO A 211 0.73 -18.05 18.50
C PRO A 211 1.45 -16.86 19.13
N VAL A 212 1.85 -15.91 18.29
CA VAL A 212 2.39 -14.63 18.77
C VAL A 212 1.18 -13.76 19.12
N ASN A 213 1.08 -13.41 20.41
CA ASN A 213 0.04 -12.53 20.92
C ASN A 213 0.73 -11.30 21.52
N PHE A 214 0.45 -10.13 21.00
CA PHE A 214 0.91 -8.88 21.58
C PHE A 214 -0.02 -8.46 22.72
N PRO A 215 0.49 -7.74 23.74
CA PRO A 215 -0.33 -7.20 24.84
C PRO A 215 -1.43 -6.24 24.33
N ASP A 216 -2.27 -5.76 25.22
CA ASP A 216 -3.29 -4.71 24.97
C ASP A 216 -3.16 -3.64 26.05
N GLU A 217 -1.95 -3.04 26.16
CA GLU A 217 -1.68 -2.00 27.17
C GLU A 217 -1.97 -0.60 26.61
N TYR A 218 -1.49 -0.31 25.40
CA TYR A 218 -1.72 0.95 24.69
C TYR A 218 -2.21 0.73 23.26
N ASP A 219 -3.15 1.57 22.81
CA ASP A 219 -3.63 1.59 21.43
C ASP A 219 -2.76 2.50 20.55
N LEU A 220 -2.36 3.66 21.09
CA LEU A 220 -1.69 4.74 20.36
C LEU A 220 -0.37 5.14 21.01
N LEU A 221 0.69 5.15 20.21
CA LEU A 221 1.98 5.76 20.55
C LEU A 221 2.12 7.11 19.85
N ILE A 222 2.36 8.18 20.60
CA ILE A 222 2.68 9.51 20.05
C ILE A 222 4.17 9.77 20.28
N ILE A 223 4.93 10.01 19.20
CA ILE A 223 6.37 10.34 19.25
C ILE A 223 6.54 11.79 18.84
N VAL A 224 7.11 12.60 19.74
CA VAL A 224 7.25 14.06 19.57
C VAL A 224 8.66 14.54 19.84
N PRO A 225 9.10 15.66 19.26
CA PRO A 225 10.21 16.45 19.76
C PRO A 225 9.90 16.93 21.21
N ASP A 226 10.94 17.09 22.03
CA ASP A 226 10.78 17.48 23.45
C ASP A 226 10.03 18.80 23.61
N GLU A 227 10.27 19.75 22.72
CA GLU A 227 9.61 21.06 22.72
C GLU A 227 8.09 20.99 22.49
N PHE A 228 7.59 19.95 21.84
CA PHE A 228 6.15 19.75 21.58
C PHE A 228 5.44 18.89 22.63
N LYS A 229 6.20 18.35 23.62
CA LYS A 229 5.67 17.47 24.67
C LYS A 229 4.42 18.03 25.35
N SER A 230 4.46 19.30 25.77
CA SER A 230 3.35 19.93 26.48
C SER A 230 2.06 20.01 25.64
N ALA A 231 2.18 20.37 24.35
CA ALA A 231 1.03 20.47 23.46
C ALA A 231 0.40 19.09 23.23
N PHE A 232 1.22 18.07 22.95
CA PHE A 232 0.73 16.73 22.66
C PHE A 232 0.35 15.91 23.87
N GLN A 233 0.82 16.28 25.08
CA GLN A 233 0.28 15.72 26.32
C GLN A 233 -1.21 16.00 26.45
N ARG A 234 -1.67 17.21 26.09
CA ARG A 234 -3.09 17.56 26.05
C ARG A 234 -3.88 16.66 25.12
N LEU A 235 -3.31 16.30 23.95
CA LEU A 235 -3.93 15.35 23.02
C LEU A 235 -3.97 13.95 23.62
N ALA A 236 -2.88 13.48 24.24
CA ALA A 236 -2.84 12.17 24.88
C ALA A 236 -3.87 12.08 26.03
N ASP A 237 -3.95 13.10 26.88
CA ASP A 237 -4.93 13.19 27.97
C ASP A 237 -6.37 13.19 27.42
N HIS A 238 -6.63 13.94 26.37
CA HIS A 238 -7.94 13.95 25.70
C HIS A 238 -8.30 12.55 25.16
N LYS A 239 -7.37 11.86 24.49
CA LYS A 239 -7.59 10.51 23.96
C LYS A 239 -7.86 9.49 25.06
N ASN A 240 -7.12 9.55 26.16
CA ASN A 240 -7.29 8.68 27.32
C ASN A 240 -8.64 8.92 28.05
N ASN A 241 -9.22 10.12 27.94
CA ASN A 241 -10.50 10.48 28.56
C ASN A 241 -11.72 10.29 27.62
N LEU A 242 -11.55 9.76 26.41
CA LEU A 242 -12.68 9.43 25.54
C LEU A 242 -13.49 8.24 26.09
N ASP A 243 -14.71 8.07 25.61
CA ASP A 243 -15.54 6.90 25.90
C ASP A 243 -15.94 6.21 24.57
N PRO A 244 -15.43 5.00 24.27
CA PRO A 244 -14.35 4.31 24.99
C PRO A 244 -13.00 5.03 24.86
N PRO A 245 -12.10 4.87 25.84
CA PRO A 245 -10.78 5.49 25.81
C PRO A 245 -9.92 4.94 24.66
N VAL A 246 -9.05 5.80 24.11
CA VAL A 246 -7.91 5.38 23.28
C VAL A 246 -6.68 5.44 24.17
N LYS A 247 -6.23 4.29 24.64
CA LYS A 247 -5.09 4.17 25.57
C LYS A 247 -3.82 4.71 24.89
N THR A 248 -3.39 5.88 25.27
CA THR A 248 -2.36 6.65 24.56
C THR A 248 -1.10 6.80 25.41
N LYS A 249 0.04 6.43 24.84
CA LYS A 249 1.38 6.69 25.36
C LYS A 249 2.03 7.81 24.58
N LEU A 250 2.59 8.80 25.29
CA LEU A 250 3.41 9.85 24.68
C LEU A 250 4.87 9.66 25.10
N VAL A 251 5.77 9.80 24.12
CA VAL A 251 7.22 9.73 24.33
C VAL A 251 7.89 10.84 23.52
N THR A 252 8.98 11.40 24.06
CA THR A 252 9.80 12.36 23.32
C THR A 252 10.97 11.67 22.59
N LEU A 253 11.52 12.32 21.58
CA LEU A 253 12.66 11.81 20.81
C LEU A 253 13.91 11.58 21.70
N ASN A 254 14.07 12.32 22.80
CA ASN A 254 15.19 12.15 23.73
C ASN A 254 14.98 10.97 24.71
N GLU A 255 13.75 10.52 24.88
CA GLU A 255 13.42 9.32 25.70
C GLU A 255 13.67 8.02 24.92
N ILE A 256 13.88 8.08 23.59
CA ILE A 256 14.14 6.91 22.75
C ILE A 256 15.62 6.53 22.84
N PRO A 257 15.93 5.28 23.27
CA PRO A 257 17.31 4.80 23.32
C PRO A 257 17.98 4.80 21.93
N SER A 258 19.25 5.13 21.88
CA SER A 258 20.03 5.03 20.65
C SER A 258 20.41 3.57 20.39
N VAL A 259 19.77 2.95 19.41
CA VAL A 259 20.03 1.58 18.93
C VAL A 259 20.07 1.60 17.40
N GLY A 260 20.73 0.60 16.80
CA GLY A 260 20.84 0.55 15.34
C GLY A 260 21.88 1.55 14.79
N VAL A 261 21.80 1.85 13.51
CA VAL A 261 22.83 2.61 12.77
C VAL A 261 22.63 4.12 12.86
N ASP A 262 21.38 4.56 13.10
CA ASP A 262 21.03 5.98 13.16
C ASP A 262 19.77 6.23 14.02
N LYS A 263 19.34 7.50 14.07
CA LYS A 263 18.18 7.91 14.87
C LYS A 263 16.87 7.39 14.28
N GLN A 264 16.78 7.29 12.98
CA GLN A 264 15.61 6.76 12.26
C GLN A 264 15.41 5.29 12.63
N GLU A 265 16.47 4.50 12.59
CA GLU A 265 16.39 3.08 12.96
C GLU A 265 16.10 2.91 14.46
N SER A 266 16.66 3.78 15.30
CA SER A 266 16.36 3.79 16.74
C SER A 266 14.88 4.01 17.02
N ILE A 267 14.22 4.92 16.27
CA ILE A 267 12.78 5.18 16.38
C ILE A 267 11.99 3.94 15.91
N LYS A 268 12.40 3.32 14.81
CA LYS A 268 11.74 2.12 14.29
C LYS A 268 11.84 0.94 15.27
N TYR A 269 12.99 0.72 15.89
CA TYR A 269 13.13 -0.26 16.96
C TYR A 269 12.24 0.06 18.17
N TYR A 270 12.11 1.33 18.53
CA TYR A 270 11.23 1.73 19.63
C TYR A 270 9.75 1.45 19.31
N ILE A 271 9.33 1.68 18.08
CA ILE A 271 7.98 1.33 17.63
C ILE A 271 7.78 -0.18 17.69
N LYS A 272 8.77 -0.98 17.24
CA LYS A 272 8.76 -2.45 17.37
C LYS A 272 8.59 -2.89 18.82
N ASP A 273 9.38 -2.32 19.73
CA ASP A 273 9.29 -2.62 21.16
C ASP A 273 7.92 -2.23 21.73
N ALA A 274 7.31 -1.14 21.25
CA ALA A 274 5.96 -0.72 21.66
C ALA A 274 4.89 -1.69 21.15
N VAL A 275 5.03 -2.23 19.94
CA VAL A 275 4.15 -3.30 19.43
C VAL A 275 4.29 -4.56 20.30
N GLU A 276 5.52 -5.01 20.57
CA GLU A 276 5.78 -6.27 21.25
C GLU A 276 5.45 -6.25 22.74
N ASN A 277 5.72 -5.13 23.41
CA ASN A 277 5.57 -5.03 24.85
C ASN A 277 4.27 -4.38 25.32
N TRP A 278 3.61 -3.57 24.46
CA TRP A 278 2.40 -2.82 24.79
C TRP A 278 1.21 -3.09 23.87
N GLY A 279 1.43 -3.71 22.71
CA GLY A 279 0.39 -4.01 21.72
C GLY A 279 -0.08 -2.81 20.92
N VAL A 280 0.79 -1.81 20.74
CA VAL A 280 0.49 -0.60 19.96
C VAL A 280 0.15 -0.96 18.52
N THR A 281 -0.99 -0.46 18.03
CA THR A 281 -1.40 -0.58 16.64
C THR A 281 -1.41 0.75 15.89
N TYR A 282 -1.44 1.87 16.60
CA TYR A 282 -1.44 3.22 16.03
C TYR A 282 -0.22 4.01 16.45
N VAL A 283 0.43 4.67 15.52
CA VAL A 283 1.60 5.52 15.76
C VAL A 283 1.35 6.90 15.15
N LEU A 284 1.60 7.94 15.93
CA LEU A 284 1.56 9.32 15.49
C LEU A 284 2.95 9.94 15.61
N LEU A 285 3.55 10.28 14.49
CA LEU A 285 4.80 11.01 14.41
C LEU A 285 4.51 12.51 14.36
N VAL A 286 5.26 13.30 15.11
CA VAL A 286 5.06 14.75 15.19
C VAL A 286 6.34 15.49 14.82
N GLY A 287 6.22 16.48 13.99
CA GLY A 287 7.30 17.34 13.51
C GLY A 287 7.49 17.28 12.00
N ALA A 288 7.78 18.42 11.41
CA ALA A 288 8.15 18.48 10.02
C ALA A 288 9.52 17.82 9.77
N GLY A 289 9.70 17.31 8.57
CA GLY A 289 10.96 16.71 8.14
C GLY A 289 11.26 17.15 6.71
N VAL A 290 12.27 18.00 6.54
CA VAL A 290 12.91 18.30 5.27
C VAL A 290 14.40 18.04 5.47
N GLU A 291 15.06 17.53 4.46
CA GLU A 291 16.49 17.27 4.54
C GLU A 291 17.27 18.50 4.98
N GLY A 292 18.07 18.34 6.02
CA GLY A 292 18.91 19.41 6.60
C GLY A 292 18.24 20.33 7.62
N GLU A 293 16.91 20.26 7.78
CA GLU A 293 16.13 21.03 8.78
C GLU A 293 15.09 20.13 9.47
N GLU A 294 15.48 18.90 9.80
CA GLU A 294 14.55 17.91 10.33
C GLU A 294 14.21 18.19 11.80
N ILE A 295 12.95 18.52 12.05
CA ILE A 295 12.37 18.56 13.41
C ILE A 295 12.07 17.13 13.87
N PHE A 296 11.60 16.29 12.95
CA PHE A 296 11.44 14.85 13.15
C PHE A 296 12.31 14.08 12.14
N PRO A 297 13.13 13.11 12.58
CA PRO A 297 13.98 12.33 11.68
C PRO A 297 13.19 11.66 10.56
N VAL A 298 13.66 11.77 9.33
CA VAL A 298 13.01 11.25 8.12
C VAL A 298 13.88 10.21 7.46
N ARG A 299 13.30 9.06 7.08
CA ARG A 299 14.00 8.09 6.25
C ARG A 299 13.84 8.47 4.79
N GLN A 300 14.96 8.58 4.08
CA GLN A 300 14.96 8.76 2.62
C GLN A 300 14.89 7.39 1.94
N ALA A 301 13.91 7.21 1.05
CA ALA A 301 13.85 6.07 0.14
C ALA A 301 14.44 6.46 -1.21
N TRP A 302 15.17 5.55 -1.84
CA TRP A 302 15.94 5.85 -3.05
C TRP A 302 15.28 5.25 -4.30
N ILE A 303 15.33 6.01 -5.40
CA ILE A 303 14.95 5.54 -6.73
C ILE A 303 16.17 5.70 -7.62
N GLY A 304 16.81 4.60 -7.99
CA GLY A 304 17.90 4.57 -8.94
C GLY A 304 17.38 4.27 -10.35
N SER A 305 17.76 5.10 -11.33
CA SER A 305 17.60 4.78 -12.75
C SER A 305 18.79 5.30 -13.55
N GLY A 306 19.94 4.65 -13.38
CA GLY A 306 21.15 4.94 -14.16
C GLY A 306 21.73 6.33 -13.94
N THR A 307 21.33 7.34 -14.70
CA THR A 307 21.87 8.71 -14.61
C THR A 307 21.14 9.61 -13.62
N TYR A 308 20.01 9.17 -13.04
CA TYR A 308 19.23 9.96 -12.11
C TYR A 308 19.05 9.17 -10.82
N GLU A 309 19.89 9.44 -9.83
CA GLU A 309 19.60 9.06 -8.45
C GLU A 309 18.68 10.11 -7.86
N ASN A 310 17.55 9.68 -7.32
CA ASN A 310 16.62 10.55 -6.63
C ASN A 310 16.17 9.87 -5.34
N TYR A 311 15.87 10.66 -4.35
CA TYR A 311 15.37 10.19 -3.05
C TYR A 311 14.20 11.04 -2.59
N PHE A 312 13.37 10.48 -1.74
CA PHE A 312 12.22 11.16 -1.16
C PHE A 312 11.94 10.69 0.27
N PRO A 313 11.38 11.56 1.13
CA PRO A 313 11.02 11.19 2.49
C PRO A 313 9.90 10.14 2.48
N CYS A 314 10.09 9.04 3.23
CA CYS A 314 9.17 7.93 3.27
C CYS A 314 8.87 7.49 4.70
N ASP A 315 7.70 7.87 5.21
CA ASP A 315 7.26 7.48 6.56
C ASP A 315 6.82 6.00 6.64
N LEU A 316 6.61 5.30 5.51
CA LEU A 316 6.33 3.87 5.49
C LEU A 316 7.44 3.07 6.19
N TYR A 317 8.69 3.56 6.16
CA TYR A 317 9.80 2.98 6.89
C TYR A 317 9.48 2.71 8.36
N TYR A 318 8.76 3.62 9.01
CA TYR A 318 8.36 3.49 10.42
C TYR A 318 7.14 2.60 10.63
N ALA A 319 6.40 2.32 9.57
CA ALA A 319 5.21 1.47 9.65
C ALA A 319 5.49 0.02 9.26
N ASP A 320 6.45 -0.23 8.37
CA ASP A 320 6.91 -1.55 7.95
C ASP A 320 8.03 -2.03 8.90
N ILE A 321 7.65 -2.72 9.96
CA ILE A 321 8.53 -3.13 11.07
C ILE A 321 9.08 -4.52 10.86
N TYR A 322 8.24 -5.44 10.38
CA TYR A 322 8.56 -6.84 10.19
C TYR A 322 8.61 -7.20 8.70
N ASN A 323 9.52 -8.07 8.33
CA ASN A 323 9.55 -8.69 7.01
C ASN A 323 8.63 -9.93 6.98
N GLY A 324 8.47 -10.54 5.81
CA GLY A 324 7.62 -11.72 5.60
C GLY A 324 7.99 -12.98 6.38
N THR A 325 9.03 -12.95 7.20
CA THR A 325 9.38 -14.02 8.16
C THR A 325 9.12 -13.62 9.61
N GLY A 326 8.62 -12.40 9.86
CA GLY A 326 8.46 -11.84 11.19
C GLY A 326 9.75 -11.28 11.80
N GLY A 327 10.83 -11.19 11.03
CA GLY A 327 12.08 -10.52 11.41
C GLY A 327 12.00 -9.02 11.20
N PHE A 328 13.01 -8.27 11.69
CA PHE A 328 13.07 -6.82 11.49
C PHE A 328 13.33 -6.46 10.01
N SER A 329 12.57 -5.52 9.47
CA SER A 329 12.72 -5.00 8.11
C SER A 329 13.61 -3.75 8.13
N ASN A 330 14.86 -3.87 7.71
CA ASN A 330 15.82 -2.74 7.79
C ASN A 330 15.80 -1.81 6.57
N TRP A 331 15.33 -2.25 5.42
CA TRP A 331 15.24 -1.54 4.14
C TRP A 331 16.58 -1.29 3.40
N ASP A 332 17.70 -1.73 3.96
CA ASP A 332 19.03 -1.63 3.38
C ASP A 332 19.63 -3.04 3.37
N PHE A 333 19.26 -3.83 2.35
CA PHE A 333 19.56 -5.25 2.30
C PHE A 333 20.98 -5.54 1.82
N ASP A 334 21.57 -4.64 1.04
CA ASP A 334 22.96 -4.78 0.58
C ASP A 334 23.97 -4.01 1.43
N GLY A 335 23.49 -3.15 2.36
CA GLY A 335 24.32 -2.43 3.34
C GLY A 335 25.07 -1.25 2.77
N ASP A 336 24.57 -0.62 1.70
CA ASP A 336 25.24 0.51 1.05
C ASP A 336 24.80 1.88 1.63
N GLY A 337 23.80 1.89 2.54
CA GLY A 337 23.27 3.08 3.19
C GLY A 337 22.19 3.80 2.40
N LYS A 338 21.72 3.23 1.30
CA LYS A 338 20.56 3.70 0.55
C LYS A 338 19.38 2.77 0.87
N TYR A 339 18.31 3.32 1.34
CA TYR A 339 17.18 2.54 1.86
C TYR A 339 16.11 2.35 0.80
N ALA A 340 15.63 1.12 0.65
CA ALA A 340 14.61 0.73 -0.34
C ALA A 340 14.99 1.13 -1.77
N GLU A 341 16.25 1.07 -2.12
CA GLU A 341 16.74 1.40 -3.45
C GLU A 341 16.14 0.49 -4.51
N TYR A 342 15.57 1.09 -5.54
CA TYR A 342 15.10 0.34 -6.69
C TYR A 342 16.21 0.23 -7.75
N PRO A 343 16.50 -0.94 -8.28
CA PRO A 343 15.80 -2.22 -8.07
C PRO A 343 16.40 -3.13 -6.97
N THR A 344 17.40 -2.70 -6.23
CA THR A 344 18.24 -3.57 -5.39
C THR A 344 17.53 -4.01 -4.10
N ASP A 345 17.10 -3.07 -3.26
CA ASP A 345 16.44 -3.35 -1.99
C ASP A 345 14.94 -3.50 -2.11
N PHE A 346 14.30 -2.67 -2.97
CA PHE A 346 12.85 -2.56 -3.06
C PHE A 346 12.11 -3.88 -3.22
N PRO A 347 12.62 -4.89 -3.95
CA PRO A 347 11.96 -6.20 -4.04
C PRO A 347 11.81 -6.93 -2.69
N ASN A 348 12.60 -6.54 -1.68
CA ASN A 348 12.58 -7.13 -0.35
C ASN A 348 11.82 -6.28 0.68
N VAL A 349 11.42 -5.05 0.31
CA VAL A 349 10.57 -4.20 1.13
C VAL A 349 9.13 -4.62 0.93
N ASP A 350 8.46 -5.00 1.99
CA ASP A 350 7.03 -5.22 1.89
C ASP A 350 6.29 -3.89 2.13
N VAL A 351 5.14 -3.74 1.53
CA VAL A 351 4.34 -2.51 1.61
C VAL A 351 3.16 -2.65 2.58
N TYR A 352 3.10 -3.74 3.33
CA TYR A 352 2.08 -3.99 4.32
C TYR A 352 2.48 -3.33 5.66
N PRO A 353 1.71 -2.36 6.19
CA PRO A 353 2.09 -1.72 7.43
C PRO A 353 1.79 -2.61 8.65
N ASP A 354 2.74 -2.68 9.58
CA ASP A 354 2.59 -3.34 10.88
C ASP A 354 1.96 -2.44 11.93
N VAL A 355 1.91 -1.13 11.68
CA VAL A 355 1.19 -0.15 12.50
C VAL A 355 0.48 0.86 11.61
N TYR A 356 -0.68 1.33 12.03
CA TYR A 356 -1.32 2.47 11.39
C TYR A 356 -0.59 3.75 11.78
N LEU A 357 0.13 4.33 10.85
CA LEU A 357 1.00 5.47 11.10
C LEU A 357 0.38 6.79 10.61
N GLY A 358 0.42 7.84 11.40
CA GLY A 358 0.07 9.22 11.06
C GLY A 358 1.23 10.16 11.29
N LYS A 359 1.29 11.29 10.55
CA LYS A 359 2.24 12.35 10.78
C LYS A 359 1.56 13.71 10.85
N LEU A 360 1.95 14.52 11.82
CA LEU A 360 1.55 15.91 11.96
C LEU A 360 2.79 16.80 11.78
N PRO A 361 2.96 17.43 10.61
CA PRO A 361 4.17 18.19 10.29
C PRO A 361 4.12 19.60 10.91
N CYS A 362 4.44 19.71 12.21
CA CYS A 362 4.56 20.99 12.91
C CYS A 362 6.00 21.48 12.83
N ASN A 363 6.20 22.81 12.67
CA ASN A 363 7.52 23.44 12.64
C ASN A 363 7.87 24.15 13.95
N ASN A 364 6.88 24.41 14.81
CA ASN A 364 7.05 25.14 16.05
C ASN A 364 5.92 24.85 17.05
N VAL A 365 6.08 25.31 18.28
CA VAL A 365 5.14 25.08 19.39
C VAL A 365 3.76 25.69 19.11
N ASP A 366 3.67 26.82 18.42
CA ASP A 366 2.38 27.47 18.11
C ASP A 366 1.57 26.66 17.09
N GLU A 367 2.24 26.11 16.09
CA GLU A 367 1.63 25.17 15.13
C GLU A 367 1.18 23.88 15.84
N ALA A 368 2.03 23.32 16.71
CA ALA A 368 1.71 22.15 17.51
C ALA A 368 0.45 22.37 18.37
N ASN A 369 0.36 23.49 19.07
CA ASN A 369 -0.84 23.85 19.84
C ASN A 369 -2.07 24.02 18.95
N THR A 370 -1.93 24.71 17.82
CA THR A 370 -3.02 24.95 16.86
C THR A 370 -3.58 23.63 16.32
N ILE A 371 -2.72 22.67 15.96
CA ILE A 371 -3.12 21.37 15.44
C ILE A 371 -3.85 20.57 16.53
N VAL A 372 -3.31 20.55 17.75
CA VAL A 372 -3.94 19.85 18.89
C VAL A 372 -5.31 20.43 19.18
N ASP A 373 -5.43 21.77 19.22
CA ASP A 373 -6.71 22.47 19.45
C ASP A 373 -7.74 22.11 18.38
N LYS A 374 -7.34 22.07 17.11
CA LYS A 374 -8.21 21.68 15.99
C LYS A 374 -8.69 20.23 16.12
N ILE A 375 -7.81 19.30 16.48
CA ILE A 375 -8.15 17.87 16.62
C ILE A 375 -9.16 17.68 17.76
N ILE A 376 -8.92 18.31 18.92
CA ILE A 376 -9.82 18.23 20.07
C ILE A 376 -11.16 18.87 19.76
N PHE A 377 -11.15 20.11 19.23
CA PHE A 377 -12.35 20.84 18.85
C PHE A 377 -13.20 20.05 17.83
N TYR A 378 -12.58 19.51 16.79
CA TYR A 378 -13.26 18.73 15.78
C TYR A 378 -13.96 17.50 16.38
N LYS A 379 -13.25 16.75 17.24
CA LYS A 379 -13.82 15.57 17.89
C LYS A 379 -15.04 15.90 18.77
N GLU A 380 -15.01 17.02 19.47
CA GLU A 380 -16.06 17.41 20.40
C GLU A 380 -17.27 18.06 19.72
N HIS A 381 -17.08 18.75 18.61
CA HIS A 381 -18.09 19.63 18.02
C HIS A 381 -18.57 19.17 16.63
N ASN A 382 -17.83 18.30 15.95
CA ASN A 382 -18.20 17.90 14.60
C ASN A 382 -19.29 16.83 14.59
N LYS A 383 -20.32 17.09 13.78
CA LYS A 383 -21.31 16.09 13.39
C LYS A 383 -21.06 15.74 11.95
N MET A 384 -20.73 14.49 11.68
CA MET A 384 -20.51 13.99 10.33
C MET A 384 -21.78 14.25 9.48
N VAL A 385 -21.59 14.91 8.36
CA VAL A 385 -22.68 15.22 7.40
C VAL A 385 -22.78 14.17 6.31
N LYS A 386 -21.85 13.22 6.28
CA LYS A 386 -21.71 12.16 5.26
C LYS A 386 -21.59 12.72 3.84
N LYS A 387 -20.75 13.72 3.70
CA LYS A 387 -20.42 14.35 2.42
C LYS A 387 -18.94 14.29 2.15
N ILE A 388 -18.57 14.05 0.89
CA ILE A 388 -17.20 14.09 0.39
C ILE A 388 -17.12 15.02 -0.82
N LEU A 389 -16.05 15.81 -0.90
CA LEU A 389 -15.69 16.59 -2.07
C LEU A 389 -14.59 15.87 -2.82
N GLN A 390 -14.87 15.43 -4.04
CA GLN A 390 -13.93 14.71 -4.90
C GLN A 390 -13.47 15.61 -6.04
N MET A 391 -12.16 15.61 -6.32
CA MET A 391 -11.53 16.44 -7.34
C MET A 391 -10.53 15.63 -8.13
N GLY A 392 -10.83 15.28 -9.36
CA GLY A 392 -10.01 14.44 -10.23
C GLY A 392 -10.09 14.83 -11.68
N GLY A 393 -9.23 14.23 -12.48
CA GLY A 393 -9.16 14.42 -13.92
C GLY A 393 -8.40 13.32 -14.62
N ASP A 394 -7.71 13.69 -15.69
CA ASP A 394 -6.85 12.84 -16.49
C ASP A 394 -5.40 13.13 -16.13
N SER A 395 -4.69 12.17 -15.55
CA SER A 395 -3.28 12.28 -15.18
C SER A 395 -2.35 11.63 -16.21
N VAL A 396 -2.87 10.77 -17.08
CA VAL A 396 -2.10 10.05 -18.11
C VAL A 396 -2.76 10.27 -19.48
N THR A 397 -2.38 11.34 -20.16
CA THR A 397 -2.97 11.63 -21.47
C THR A 397 -2.46 10.72 -22.58
N GLY A 398 -3.35 10.37 -23.48
CA GLY A 398 -3.04 9.61 -24.70
C GLY A 398 -3.03 8.11 -24.48
N ASP A 399 -3.60 7.64 -23.38
CA ASP A 399 -3.97 6.24 -23.23
C ASP A 399 -5.05 5.87 -24.27
N PRO A 400 -5.05 4.63 -24.74
CA PRO A 400 -5.97 4.22 -25.83
C PRO A 400 -7.44 4.23 -25.44
N GLU A 401 -7.75 4.21 -24.17
CA GLU A 401 -9.12 4.09 -23.63
C GLU A 401 -9.69 5.44 -23.22
N ASP A 402 -8.87 6.51 -23.27
CA ASP A 402 -9.25 7.89 -22.86
C ASP A 402 -9.90 7.90 -21.46
N ILE A 403 -9.28 7.15 -20.52
CA ILE A 403 -9.76 7.01 -19.15
C ILE A 403 -9.28 8.21 -18.34
N TYR A 404 -10.15 8.77 -17.55
CA TYR A 404 -9.82 9.74 -16.51
C TYR A 404 -9.47 8.97 -15.23
N GLU A 405 -8.20 8.58 -15.08
CA GLU A 405 -7.75 7.66 -14.02
C GLU A 405 -8.04 8.19 -12.62
N ASP A 406 -7.88 9.50 -12.43
CA ASP A 406 -8.12 10.13 -11.15
C ASP A 406 -9.59 10.05 -10.75
N GLU A 407 -10.50 10.27 -11.71
CA GLU A 407 -11.94 10.17 -11.50
C GLU A 407 -12.36 8.73 -11.22
N TYR A 408 -11.77 7.76 -11.94
CA TYR A 408 -12.00 6.34 -11.69
C TYR A 408 -11.55 5.93 -10.29
N ALA A 409 -10.38 6.40 -9.84
CA ALA A 409 -9.88 6.14 -8.50
C ALA A 409 -10.85 6.69 -7.43
N GLU A 410 -11.37 7.89 -7.62
CA GLU A 410 -12.33 8.53 -6.73
C GLU A 410 -13.67 7.79 -6.65
N GLU A 411 -14.15 7.23 -7.79
CA GLU A 411 -15.33 6.36 -7.77
C GLU A 411 -15.11 5.13 -6.90
N LYS A 412 -13.92 4.51 -7.00
CA LYS A 412 -13.57 3.35 -6.18
C LYS A 412 -13.49 3.67 -4.69
N VAL A 413 -13.03 4.86 -4.32
CA VAL A 413 -13.07 5.34 -2.94
C VAL A 413 -14.50 5.52 -2.47
N LEU A 414 -15.37 6.13 -3.26
CA LEU A 414 -16.78 6.33 -2.90
C LEU A 414 -17.53 5.01 -2.71
N GLU A 415 -17.23 3.97 -3.49
CA GLU A 415 -17.78 2.62 -3.32
C GLU A 415 -17.48 2.04 -1.91
N LYS A 416 -16.36 2.47 -1.28
CA LYS A 416 -15.96 2.04 0.07
C LYS A 416 -16.53 2.90 1.19
N LEU A 417 -17.29 3.94 0.86
CA LEU A 417 -17.89 4.88 1.81
C LEU A 417 -19.43 4.80 1.79
N PRO A 418 -20.02 3.73 2.32
CA PRO A 418 -21.47 3.55 2.26
C PRO A 418 -22.20 4.67 3.00
N GLY A 419 -23.19 5.28 2.34
CA GLY A 419 -24.00 6.34 2.88
C GLY A 419 -23.39 7.76 2.78
N TYR A 420 -22.23 7.90 2.14
CA TYR A 420 -21.69 9.21 1.77
C TYR A 420 -22.29 9.69 0.45
N SER A 421 -22.51 10.98 0.35
CA SER A 421 -22.84 11.68 -0.90
C SER A 421 -21.62 12.45 -1.38
N ALA A 422 -21.28 12.35 -2.67
CA ALA A 422 -20.14 13.04 -3.25
C ALA A 422 -20.54 14.28 -4.02
N THR A 423 -19.77 15.35 -3.85
CA THR A 423 -19.72 16.47 -4.80
C THR A 423 -18.51 16.23 -5.69
N GLN A 424 -18.76 15.85 -6.95
CA GLN A 424 -17.73 15.48 -7.91
C GLN A 424 -17.38 16.66 -8.81
N LEU A 425 -16.20 17.20 -8.59
CA LEU A 425 -15.62 18.27 -9.41
C LEU A 425 -14.59 17.65 -10.35
N TRP A 426 -15.07 17.05 -11.41
CA TRP A 426 -14.28 16.32 -12.37
C TRP A 426 -13.95 17.12 -13.62
N ALA A 427 -12.80 16.82 -14.24
CA ALA A 427 -12.40 17.43 -15.50
C ALA A 427 -13.34 17.01 -16.63
N SER A 428 -13.73 15.71 -16.67
CA SER A 428 -14.65 15.17 -17.69
C SER A 428 -16.01 15.86 -17.72
N ASN A 429 -16.51 16.31 -16.55
CA ASN A 429 -17.79 17.00 -16.46
C ASN A 429 -17.66 18.54 -16.50
N GLY A 430 -16.45 19.07 -16.69
CA GLY A 430 -16.15 20.50 -16.77
C GLY A 430 -16.33 21.27 -15.45
N LYS A 431 -16.47 20.58 -14.32
CA LYS A 431 -16.68 21.20 -13.01
C LYS A 431 -15.39 21.44 -12.22
N LEU A 432 -14.27 20.90 -12.65
CA LEU A 432 -12.99 21.08 -11.98
C LEU A 432 -12.44 22.47 -12.23
N THR A 433 -12.86 23.43 -11.41
CA THR A 433 -12.48 24.85 -11.50
C THR A 433 -12.18 25.41 -10.11
N LYS A 434 -11.28 26.39 -10.01
CA LYS A 434 -10.96 27.08 -8.73
C LYS A 434 -12.22 27.62 -8.04
N LYS A 435 -13.18 28.13 -8.81
CA LYS A 435 -14.44 28.64 -8.27
C LYS A 435 -15.25 27.53 -7.62
N ASN A 436 -15.49 26.43 -8.33
CA ASN A 436 -16.31 25.33 -7.82
C ASN A 436 -15.65 24.63 -6.64
N ILE A 437 -14.30 24.53 -6.63
CA ILE A 437 -13.54 24.02 -5.49
C ILE A 437 -13.80 24.88 -4.25
N ALA A 438 -13.66 26.22 -4.38
CA ALA A 438 -13.91 27.15 -3.27
C ALA A 438 -15.37 27.11 -2.78
N GLU A 439 -16.33 26.88 -3.66
CA GLU A 439 -17.74 26.72 -3.31
C GLU A 439 -17.99 25.37 -2.61
N GLY A 440 -17.39 24.27 -3.10
CA GLY A 440 -17.52 22.95 -2.48
C GLY A 440 -17.06 22.89 -1.03
N PHE A 441 -16.00 23.62 -0.69
CA PHE A 441 -15.56 23.74 0.72
C PHE A 441 -16.57 24.48 1.61
N LYS A 442 -17.35 25.42 1.08
CA LYS A 442 -18.32 26.21 1.87
C LYS A 442 -19.52 25.38 2.32
N ASP A 443 -19.86 24.34 1.60
CA ASP A 443 -21.04 23.51 1.88
C ASP A 443 -20.85 22.58 3.07
N GLY A 444 -19.64 22.53 3.63
CA GLY A 444 -19.23 21.63 4.71
C GLY A 444 -19.19 20.18 4.25
N VAL A 445 -18.03 19.57 4.36
CA VAL A 445 -17.77 18.18 3.99
C VAL A 445 -16.95 17.49 5.06
N ASP A 446 -17.11 16.19 5.22
CA ASP A 446 -16.31 15.40 6.17
C ASP A 446 -14.94 15.08 5.58
N PHE A 447 -14.87 14.84 4.28
CA PHE A 447 -13.67 14.50 3.54
C PHE A 447 -13.52 15.32 2.27
N VAL A 448 -12.27 15.60 1.94
CA VAL A 448 -11.85 16.16 0.67
C VAL A 448 -10.86 15.21 0.05
N GLU A 449 -11.14 14.76 -1.15
CA GLU A 449 -10.28 13.88 -1.93
C GLU A 449 -9.80 14.62 -3.18
N PHE A 450 -8.52 14.49 -3.46
CA PHE A 450 -7.91 14.96 -4.68
C PHE A 450 -7.03 13.85 -5.24
N SER A 451 -7.30 13.43 -6.45
CA SER A 451 -6.45 12.57 -7.24
C SER A 451 -5.81 13.36 -8.37
N GLY A 452 -4.49 13.24 -8.53
CA GLY A 452 -3.74 13.99 -9.53
C GLY A 452 -2.28 14.23 -9.14
N HIS A 453 -1.66 15.19 -9.79
CA HIS A 453 -0.28 15.59 -9.55
C HIS A 453 -0.20 16.71 -8.52
N GLY A 454 0.85 16.69 -7.70
CA GLY A 454 1.16 17.74 -6.73
C GLY A 454 2.53 18.34 -6.93
N SER A 455 2.66 19.63 -6.62
CA SER A 455 3.93 20.29 -6.40
C SER A 455 3.93 20.96 -5.02
N TRP A 456 5.06 21.59 -4.65
CA TRP A 456 5.15 22.33 -3.39
C TRP A 456 4.12 23.48 -3.24
N ALA A 457 3.53 23.96 -4.34
CA ALA A 457 2.62 25.11 -4.35
C ALA A 457 1.32 24.88 -5.16
N SER A 458 1.12 23.70 -5.78
CA SER A 458 -0.04 23.49 -6.63
C SER A 458 -0.50 22.03 -6.68
N TRP A 459 -1.78 21.85 -6.94
CA TRP A 459 -2.38 20.61 -7.40
C TRP A 459 -2.72 20.76 -8.88
N ALA A 460 -2.55 19.71 -9.64
CA ALA A 460 -2.88 19.69 -11.06
C ALA A 460 -3.32 18.30 -11.51
N THR A 461 -4.23 18.24 -12.44
CA THR A 461 -4.41 17.13 -13.36
C THR A 461 -3.80 17.54 -14.70
N TYR A 462 -3.73 16.67 -15.68
CA TYR A 462 -3.13 17.01 -16.97
C TYR A 462 -3.92 18.10 -17.73
N THR A 463 -5.23 18.14 -17.57
CA THR A 463 -6.06 19.24 -18.04
C THR A 463 -5.92 20.41 -17.08
N SER A 464 -5.22 21.47 -17.50
CA SER A 464 -5.01 22.67 -16.70
C SER A 464 -6.34 23.31 -16.27
N PHE A 465 -6.41 23.69 -15.01
CA PHE A 465 -7.50 24.46 -14.42
C PHE A 465 -7.52 25.89 -14.94
#